data_a196dee3ef67df47b4a6bfb024fcaffc
#
_entry.id   a196dee3ef67df47b4a6bfb024fcaffc
#
_cell.length_a   1.000
_cell.length_b   1.000
_cell.length_c   1.000
_cell.angle_alpha   90.00
_cell.angle_beta   90.00
_cell.angle_gamma   90.00
#
_symmetry.space_group_name_H-M   'P 1'
#
loop_
_entity.id
_entity.type
_entity.pdbx_description
1 polymer ?
#
loop_
_entity_poly.entity_id
_entity_poly.type
_entity_poly.pdbx_seq_one_letter_code
_entity_poly.pdbx_strand_id
1 'polypeptide(L)'
;MVTITLNEGSHLLPALAQGARALQLTEITVPDVADVQETVSLSCSYDMGTHKLNSVKWYKDEREFFRYSPLMPKNLMLFDVDGVTVLQNSTAQICNHYQCSIQLHKLNTRSSGSYRCEISGDAPEFKLAHGVGNMTVACKYQ
;
A
#
# COMPACT_ATOMS: atom_id res chain seq x y z
N MET A 1 -14.17 2.62 7.21
CA MET A 1 -13.06 2.31 6.30
C MET A 1 -13.00 3.36 5.22
N VAL A 2 -11.83 3.90 4.98
CA VAL A 2 -11.63 4.85 3.89
C VAL A 2 -11.12 4.09 2.69
N THR A 3 -11.81 4.24 1.57
CA THR A 3 -11.38 3.71 0.29
C THR A 3 -11.21 4.88 -0.65
N ILE A 4 -10.01 5.04 -1.18
CA ILE A 4 -9.68 6.09 -2.14
C ILE A 4 -9.40 5.41 -3.47
N THR A 5 -10.20 5.74 -4.47
CA THR A 5 -9.99 5.26 -5.83
C THR A 5 -9.27 6.36 -6.60
N LEU A 6 -8.10 6.03 -7.08
CA LEU A 6 -7.29 6.94 -7.87
C LEU A 6 -7.39 6.52 -9.33
N ASN A 7 -8.22 7.20 -10.05
CA ASN A 7 -8.41 6.90 -11.47
C ASN A 7 -8.30 8.19 -12.28
N GLU A 8 -7.09 8.52 -12.61
CA GLU A 8 -6.81 9.70 -13.43
C GLU A 8 -6.66 9.36 -14.90
N GLY A 9 -6.71 8.08 -15.22
CA GLY A 9 -6.43 7.62 -16.56
C GLY A 9 -7.64 7.55 -17.50
N SER A 10 -8.76 8.11 -17.10
CA SER A 10 -9.98 7.99 -17.88
C SER A 10 -10.00 8.84 -19.15
N HIS A 11 -8.94 9.56 -19.43
CA HIS A 11 -8.89 10.42 -20.61
C HIS A 11 -8.63 9.63 -21.85
N LEU A 12 -9.26 10.07 -22.94
CA LEU A 12 -9.02 9.50 -24.24
C LEU A 12 -7.57 9.76 -24.63
N LEU A 13 -6.80 8.69 -24.70
CA LEU A 13 -5.45 8.77 -25.24
C LEU A 13 -5.52 8.83 -26.76
N PRO A 14 -4.71 9.68 -27.38
CA PRO A 14 -4.58 9.64 -28.84
C PRO A 14 -4.13 8.25 -29.27
N ALA A 15 -4.61 7.77 -30.40
CA ALA A 15 -4.25 6.47 -30.93
C ALA A 15 -2.73 6.28 -31.05
N LEU A 16 -2.00 7.36 -31.29
CA LEU A 16 -0.55 7.35 -31.44
C LEU A 16 0.20 7.15 -30.11
N ALA A 17 -0.47 7.29 -28.97
CA ALA A 17 0.14 7.15 -27.64
C ALA A 17 -0.10 5.79 -27.02
N GLN A 18 -0.57 4.80 -27.79
CA GLN A 18 -0.95 3.49 -27.25
C GLN A 18 0.19 2.56 -26.93
N GLY A 19 1.44 2.94 -27.23
CA GLY A 19 2.59 2.07 -27.06
C GLY A 19 3.01 1.82 -25.62
N ALA A 20 2.71 2.74 -24.71
CA ALA A 20 3.10 2.61 -23.31
C ALA A 20 2.00 3.17 -22.42
N ARG A 21 1.56 2.36 -21.45
CA ARG A 21 0.61 2.81 -20.44
C ARG A 21 1.38 3.10 -19.16
N ALA A 22 1.05 4.24 -18.53
CA ALA A 22 1.62 4.59 -17.24
C ALA A 22 1.08 3.64 -16.17
N LEU A 23 1.93 3.31 -15.21
CA LEU A 23 1.44 2.63 -14.02
C LEU A 23 0.62 3.61 -13.18
N GLN A 24 -0.33 3.07 -12.45
CA GLN A 24 -1.16 3.89 -11.56
C GLN A 24 -1.65 3.04 -10.40
N LEU A 25 -1.82 3.68 -9.26
CA LEU A 25 -2.49 3.09 -8.13
C LEU A 25 -3.99 3.31 -8.33
N THR A 26 -4.76 2.22 -8.33
CA THR A 26 -6.19 2.29 -8.64
C THR A 26 -7.07 2.37 -7.40
N GLU A 27 -6.59 1.84 -6.28
CA GLU A 27 -7.36 1.87 -5.04
C GLU A 27 -6.44 1.74 -3.84
N ILE A 28 -6.76 2.48 -2.78
CA ILE A 28 -6.16 2.26 -1.47
C ILE A 28 -7.27 2.17 -0.43
N THR A 29 -7.15 1.20 0.46
CA THR A 29 -8.11 0.98 1.54
C THR A 29 -7.37 1.00 2.86
N VAL A 30 -7.74 1.95 3.71
CA VAL A 30 -7.22 2.10 5.07
C VAL A 30 -8.41 2.31 5.98
N PRO A 31 -8.55 1.56 7.09
CA PRO A 31 -9.64 1.81 8.04
C PRO A 31 -9.62 3.25 8.54
N ASP A 32 -10.78 3.88 8.57
CA ASP A 32 -10.92 5.24 9.06
C ASP A 32 -10.67 5.31 10.57
N VAL A 33 -11.29 4.37 11.28
CA VAL A 33 -11.23 4.25 12.74
C VAL A 33 -11.03 2.79 13.10
N ALA A 34 -10.22 2.53 14.10
CA ALA A 34 -10.02 1.19 14.64
C ALA A 34 -9.89 1.23 16.15
N ASP A 35 -10.23 0.12 16.79
CA ASP A 35 -10.02 -0.11 18.22
C ASP A 35 -8.64 -0.78 18.42
N VAL A 36 -8.02 -0.50 19.57
CA VAL A 36 -6.72 -1.09 19.89
C VAL A 36 -6.73 -2.62 19.90
N GLN A 37 -7.90 -3.23 20.06
CA GLN A 37 -8.03 -4.69 20.08
C GLN A 37 -8.22 -5.30 18.71
N GLU A 38 -8.41 -4.48 17.68
CA GLU A 38 -8.68 -4.98 16.35
C GLU A 38 -7.40 -5.33 15.60
N THR A 39 -7.54 -6.28 14.69
CA THR A 39 -6.61 -6.49 13.59
C THR A 39 -7.21 -5.82 12.37
N VAL A 40 -6.45 -4.98 11.71
CA VAL A 40 -6.93 -4.23 10.55
C VAL A 40 -6.17 -4.61 9.30
N SER A 41 -6.84 -4.47 8.15
CA SER A 41 -6.22 -4.70 6.86
C SER A 41 -5.98 -3.38 6.15
N LEU A 42 -4.79 -3.25 5.58
CA LEU A 42 -4.45 -2.17 4.66
C LEU A 42 -4.24 -2.82 3.30
N SER A 43 -4.80 -2.24 2.26
CA SER A 43 -4.59 -2.78 0.92
C SER A 43 -4.48 -1.68 -0.12
N CYS A 44 -3.73 -1.95 -1.16
CA CYS A 44 -3.71 -1.11 -2.34
C CYS A 44 -3.70 -2.00 -3.58
N SER A 45 -4.35 -1.51 -4.61
CA SER A 45 -4.43 -2.17 -5.91
C SER A 45 -3.84 -1.24 -6.96
N TYR A 46 -3.28 -1.80 -7.98
CA TYR A 46 -2.57 -1.02 -8.99
C TYR A 46 -2.62 -1.68 -10.35
N ASP A 47 -2.51 -0.85 -11.37
CA ASP A 47 -2.34 -1.27 -12.75
C ASP A 47 -0.93 -0.85 -13.17
N MET A 48 -0.09 -1.83 -13.47
CA MET A 48 1.30 -1.57 -13.82
C MET A 48 1.46 -1.05 -15.25
N GLY A 49 0.39 -1.06 -16.05
CA GLY A 49 0.49 -0.64 -17.45
C GLY A 49 1.45 -1.54 -18.20
N THR A 50 2.44 -0.94 -18.85
CA THR A 50 3.48 -1.68 -19.57
C THR A 50 4.72 -1.96 -18.71
N HIS A 51 4.70 -1.57 -17.44
CA HIS A 51 5.83 -1.75 -16.53
C HIS A 51 5.71 -3.05 -15.75
N LYS A 52 6.84 -3.56 -15.30
CA LYS A 52 6.89 -4.66 -14.35
C LYS A 52 7.00 -4.08 -12.94
N LEU A 53 6.49 -4.79 -11.98
CA LEU A 53 6.56 -4.36 -10.59
C LEU A 53 7.98 -4.48 -10.06
N ASN A 54 8.54 -3.37 -9.59
CA ASN A 54 9.82 -3.36 -8.89
C ASN A 54 9.61 -3.50 -7.38
N SER A 55 8.73 -2.70 -6.81
CA SER A 55 8.46 -2.78 -5.37
C SER A 55 7.12 -2.17 -5.00
N VAL A 56 6.59 -2.65 -3.89
CA VAL A 56 5.48 -2.03 -3.16
C VAL A 56 5.99 -1.71 -1.78
N LYS A 57 5.81 -0.48 -1.34
CA LYS A 57 6.24 -0.02 -0.02
C LYS A 57 5.06 0.57 0.72
N TRP A 58 4.97 0.25 2.00
CA TRP A 58 4.01 0.87 2.90
C TRP A 58 4.73 1.74 3.90
N TYR A 59 4.19 2.93 4.12
CA TYR A 59 4.74 3.94 5.03
C TYR A 59 3.71 4.33 6.07
N LYS A 60 4.17 4.65 7.26
CA LYS A 60 3.38 5.34 8.26
C LYS A 60 4.05 6.66 8.59
N ASP A 61 3.31 7.76 8.40
CA ASP A 61 3.82 9.12 8.62
C ASP A 61 5.18 9.30 7.94
N GLU A 62 5.27 8.85 6.68
CA GLU A 62 6.45 8.94 5.81
C GLU A 62 7.62 8.05 6.23
N ARG A 63 7.39 7.07 7.12
CA ARG A 63 8.42 6.10 7.52
C ARG A 63 8.05 4.74 6.97
N GLU A 64 8.93 4.18 6.15
CA GLU A 64 8.74 2.86 5.55
C GLU A 64 8.75 1.78 6.64
N PHE A 65 7.71 0.93 6.63
CA PHE A 65 7.66 -0.20 7.56
C PHE A 65 7.52 -1.56 6.85
N PHE A 66 7.19 -1.57 5.57
CA PHE A 66 6.97 -2.80 4.81
C PHE A 66 7.43 -2.59 3.38
N ARG A 67 8.10 -3.62 2.82
CA ARG A 67 8.50 -3.60 1.41
C ARG A 67 8.34 -4.99 0.81
N TYR A 68 7.69 -5.03 -0.35
CA TYR A 68 7.62 -6.20 -1.19
C TYR A 68 8.39 -5.92 -2.48
N SER A 69 9.42 -6.75 -2.75
CA SER A 69 10.27 -6.63 -3.94
C SER A 69 10.34 -7.99 -4.62
N PRO A 70 9.49 -8.27 -5.61
CA PRO A 70 9.35 -9.63 -6.15
C PRO A 70 10.60 -10.15 -6.83
N LEU A 71 11.49 -9.27 -7.29
CA LEU A 71 12.70 -9.67 -8.00
C LEU A 71 13.90 -9.91 -7.08
N MET A 72 13.75 -9.60 -5.78
CA MET A 72 14.84 -9.79 -4.81
C MET A 72 14.74 -11.17 -4.18
N PRO A 73 15.91 -11.79 -3.82
CA PRO A 73 15.89 -13.08 -3.13
C PRO A 73 15.06 -13.06 -1.83
N LYS A 74 15.19 -11.99 -1.06
CA LYS A 74 14.35 -11.74 0.09
C LYS A 74 13.28 -10.75 -0.32
N ASN A 75 12.13 -11.27 -0.73
CA ASN A 75 11.10 -10.44 -1.33
C ASN A 75 10.24 -9.64 -0.34
N LEU A 76 10.25 -9.99 0.93
CA LEU A 76 9.53 -9.24 1.97
C LEU A 76 10.51 -8.72 3.00
N MET A 77 10.37 -7.44 3.34
CA MET A 77 11.19 -6.79 4.37
C MET A 77 10.30 -5.96 5.28
N LEU A 78 10.55 -6.05 6.57
CA LEU A 78 9.88 -5.25 7.59
C LEU A 78 10.89 -4.33 8.25
N PHE A 79 10.46 -3.11 8.55
CA PHE A 79 11.27 -2.11 9.25
C PHE A 79 10.49 -1.62 10.46
N ASP A 80 11.18 -1.44 11.58
CA ASP A 80 10.53 -1.01 12.82
C ASP A 80 10.07 0.43 12.72
N VAL A 81 8.77 0.64 12.94
CA VAL A 81 8.17 1.96 13.06
C VAL A 81 7.25 1.95 14.26
N ASP A 82 7.38 2.96 15.12
CA ASP A 82 6.59 3.05 16.34
C ASP A 82 5.09 3.05 16.03
N GLY A 83 4.36 2.22 16.76
CA GLY A 83 2.91 2.09 16.57
C GLY A 83 2.51 1.14 15.45
N VAL A 84 3.45 0.51 14.77
CA VAL A 84 3.16 -0.40 13.66
C VAL A 84 3.67 -1.79 13.96
N THR A 85 2.75 -2.76 13.95
CA THR A 85 3.11 -4.18 14.07
C THR A 85 2.41 -4.95 12.96
N VAL A 86 3.18 -5.41 11.99
CA VAL A 86 2.65 -6.20 10.87
C VAL A 86 2.40 -7.62 11.36
N LEU A 87 1.19 -8.13 11.14
CA LEU A 87 0.85 -9.51 11.44
C LEU A 87 1.51 -10.41 10.41
N GLN A 88 2.51 -11.16 10.85
CA GLN A 88 3.27 -12.06 9.99
C GLN A 88 2.56 -13.41 9.88
N ASN A 89 2.87 -14.15 8.81
CA ASN A 89 2.32 -15.46 8.55
C ASN A 89 0.78 -15.48 8.44
N SER A 90 0.20 -14.33 8.05
CA SER A 90 -1.23 -14.23 7.83
C SER A 90 -1.57 -14.69 6.42
N THR A 91 -2.60 -15.53 6.30
CA THR A 91 -3.11 -15.94 4.99
C THR A 91 -3.76 -14.78 4.23
N ALA A 92 -4.10 -13.69 4.96
CA ALA A 92 -4.65 -12.48 4.36
C ALA A 92 -3.56 -11.54 3.84
N GLN A 93 -2.28 -11.82 4.14
CA GLN A 93 -1.18 -11.02 3.61
C GLN A 93 -0.87 -11.49 2.20
N ILE A 94 -1.24 -10.67 1.22
CA ILE A 94 -1.11 -10.99 -0.20
C ILE A 94 -0.46 -9.80 -0.89
N CYS A 95 0.73 -10.01 -1.47
CA CYS A 95 1.35 -9.02 -2.35
C CYS A 95 1.73 -9.70 -3.64
N ASN A 96 1.30 -9.15 -4.75
CA ASN A 96 1.55 -9.67 -6.08
C ASN A 96 1.60 -8.53 -7.10
N HIS A 97 1.46 -8.85 -8.38
CA HIS A 97 1.59 -7.88 -9.47
C HIS A 97 0.40 -6.92 -9.58
N TYR A 98 -0.68 -7.16 -8.82
CA TYR A 98 -1.93 -6.41 -8.94
C TYR A 98 -2.36 -5.74 -7.66
N GLN A 99 -1.94 -6.26 -6.52
CA GLN A 99 -2.37 -5.75 -5.22
C GLN A 99 -1.37 -6.10 -4.14
N CYS A 100 -1.41 -5.36 -3.05
CA CYS A 100 -0.66 -5.68 -1.86
C CYS A 100 -1.53 -5.39 -0.64
N SER A 101 -1.87 -6.45 0.09
CA SER A 101 -2.71 -6.39 1.28
C SER A 101 -1.92 -6.89 2.46
N ILE A 102 -1.91 -6.13 3.54
CA ILE A 102 -1.21 -6.48 4.78
C ILE A 102 -2.16 -6.29 5.95
N GLN A 103 -1.81 -6.89 7.08
CA GLN A 103 -2.58 -6.73 8.31
C GLN A 103 -1.70 -6.16 9.41
N LEU A 104 -2.28 -5.27 10.19
CA LEU A 104 -1.67 -4.72 11.39
C LEU A 104 -2.44 -5.21 12.61
N HIS A 105 -1.72 -5.51 13.69
CA HIS A 105 -2.33 -5.90 14.95
C HIS A 105 -1.58 -5.22 16.11
N LYS A 106 -1.99 -5.54 17.34
CA LYS A 106 -1.41 -4.93 18.54
C LYS A 106 -1.39 -3.41 18.43
N LEU A 107 -2.50 -2.87 17.95
CA LEU A 107 -2.64 -1.45 17.73
C LEU A 107 -2.61 -0.69 19.05
N ASN A 108 -2.12 0.54 19.00
CA ASN A 108 -2.18 1.48 20.11
C ASN A 108 -2.48 2.87 19.54
N THR A 109 -2.59 3.87 20.42
CA THR A 109 -2.91 5.22 19.95
C THR A 109 -1.86 5.78 19.00
N ARG A 110 -0.62 5.31 19.10
CA ARG A 110 0.46 5.70 18.18
C ARG A 110 0.35 5.01 16.82
N SER A 111 -0.58 4.06 16.68
CA SER A 111 -0.91 3.51 15.35
C SER A 111 -1.73 4.48 14.51
N SER A 112 -2.30 5.52 15.12
CA SER A 112 -2.99 6.57 14.39
C SER A 112 -2.01 7.32 13.50
N GLY A 113 -2.44 7.65 12.29
CA GLY A 113 -1.60 8.42 11.39
C GLY A 113 -1.95 8.20 9.94
N SER A 114 -1.03 8.62 9.10
CA SER A 114 -1.15 8.57 7.65
C SER A 114 -0.43 7.32 7.13
N TYR A 115 -1.14 6.52 6.35
CA TYR A 115 -0.62 5.29 5.76
C TYR A 115 -0.56 5.45 4.25
N ARG A 116 0.63 5.25 3.68
CA ARG A 116 0.85 5.42 2.25
C ARG A 116 1.34 4.12 1.63
N CYS A 117 0.71 3.76 0.51
CA CYS A 117 1.17 2.69 -0.36
C CYS A 117 1.86 3.34 -1.56
N GLU A 118 3.08 2.93 -1.86
CA GLU A 118 3.84 3.41 -3.00
C GLU A 118 4.26 2.24 -3.86
N ILE A 119 3.94 2.30 -5.15
CA ILE A 119 4.39 1.30 -6.11
C ILE A 119 5.44 1.88 -7.02
N SER A 120 6.42 1.04 -7.38
CA SER A 120 7.50 1.40 -8.27
C SER A 120 7.56 0.43 -9.43
N GLY A 121 7.63 0.97 -10.63
CA GLY A 121 7.87 0.20 -11.84
C GLY A 121 9.36 -0.11 -12.02
N ASP A 122 9.65 -0.97 -12.99
CA ASP A 122 10.99 -1.47 -13.25
C ASP A 122 11.90 -0.44 -13.94
N ALA A 123 13.17 -0.83 -14.02
CA ALA A 123 14.19 -0.06 -14.74
C ALA A 123 13.76 0.11 -16.21
N PRO A 124 14.27 1.16 -16.90
CA PRO A 124 15.20 2.16 -16.37
C PRO A 124 14.54 3.34 -15.70
N GLU A 125 13.22 3.50 -15.85
CA GLU A 125 12.54 4.73 -15.44
C GLU A 125 12.16 4.74 -13.96
N PHE A 126 11.84 3.58 -13.38
CA PHE A 126 11.37 3.45 -11.99
C PHE A 126 10.21 4.40 -11.70
N LYS A 127 9.19 4.38 -12.57
CA LYS A 127 8.01 5.22 -12.36
C LYS A 127 7.36 4.90 -11.02
N LEU A 128 6.79 5.93 -10.39
CA LEU A 128 6.16 5.80 -9.07
C LEU A 128 4.69 6.20 -9.13
N ALA A 129 3.89 5.54 -8.29
CA ALA A 129 2.54 5.97 -7.99
C ALA A 129 2.26 5.69 -6.52
N HIS A 130 1.40 6.46 -5.89
CA HIS A 130 1.09 6.26 -4.48
C HIS A 130 -0.32 6.71 -4.15
N GLY A 131 -0.77 6.27 -2.98
CA GLY A 131 -2.03 6.69 -2.38
C GLY A 131 -1.89 6.73 -0.87
N VAL A 132 -2.73 7.50 -0.22
CA VAL A 132 -2.67 7.74 1.23
C VAL A 132 -4.06 7.58 1.82
N GLY A 133 -4.12 6.98 3.00
CA GLY A 133 -5.31 6.95 3.84
C GLY A 133 -4.92 7.23 5.28
N ASN A 134 -5.85 7.79 6.05
CA ASN A 134 -5.60 8.12 7.45
C ASN A 134 -6.43 7.23 8.36
N MET A 135 -5.82 6.76 9.44
CA MET A 135 -6.46 5.92 10.42
C MET A 135 -6.33 6.53 11.81
N THR A 136 -7.44 6.54 12.53
CA THR A 136 -7.46 6.92 13.93
C THR A 136 -7.69 5.67 14.77
N VAL A 137 -6.82 5.44 15.73
CA VAL A 137 -6.90 4.29 16.64
C VAL A 137 -7.19 4.81 18.05
N ALA A 138 -8.20 4.25 18.65
CA ALA A 138 -8.62 4.64 20.00
C ALA A 138 -9.04 3.40 20.78
N CYS A 139 -9.02 3.52 22.11
CA CYS A 139 -9.55 2.50 23.00
C CYS A 139 -11.02 2.82 23.25
N LYS A 140 -11.92 1.98 22.70
CA LYS A 140 -13.38 2.20 22.83
C LYS A 140 -13.91 1.79 24.19
N TYR A 141 -13.22 0.88 24.88
CA TYR A 141 -13.66 0.33 26.15
C TYR A 141 -12.58 0.59 27.19
N GLN A 142 -12.89 1.44 28.14
CA GLN A 142 -12.00 1.71 29.26
C GLN A 142 -12.65 1.29 30.55
#